data_2c162fe7b51497f7bdcb9b8dfc652949
#
_entry.id   2c162fe7b51497f7bdcb9b8dfc652949
#
_cell.length_a   1.000
_cell.length_b   1.000
_cell.length_c   1.000
_cell.angle_alpha   90.00
_cell.angle_beta   90.00
_cell.angle_gamma   90.00
#
_symmetry.space_group_name_H-M   'P 1'
#
loop_
_entity.id
_entity.type
_entity.pdbx_description
1 polymer ?
#
loop_
_entity_poly.entity_id
_entity_poly.type
_entity_poly.pdbx_seq_one_letter_code
_entity_poly.pdbx_strand_id
1 'polypeptide(L)'
;MSDQIKHECGIALVHLKKPLEFYTQKYGSHMYGVDKMFLMMEKQKNRGQDGAGFASLKLDLKPGDKYYYRVRSFDQQAIHSVFKKINKKINQFIKSEKIDSISDDFYRKTPFLGQVMLGHVRYGTYGKNSIEYVHPVMRQNNWMNRNLILAGNFNMTNNDELFESLVKLGQHPREQSDTITIMEKIGHFLDSEVISNYKKFKRKGVSKSDMPPLIEENLDIQKILKKSSKKWDGGYACLLYTSPSPRD
;
A
#
# COMPACT_ATOMS: atom_id res chain seq x y z
N MET A 1 -29.71 8.51 -22.99
CA MET A 1 -28.37 8.09 -23.48
C MET A 1 -27.65 7.51 -22.28
N SER A 2 -27.37 6.21 -22.30
CA SER A 2 -26.55 5.62 -21.24
C SER A 2 -25.12 6.09 -21.45
N ASP A 3 -24.51 6.69 -20.41
CA ASP A 3 -23.10 7.04 -20.43
C ASP A 3 -22.28 5.81 -20.82
N GLN A 4 -21.38 5.97 -21.77
CA GLN A 4 -20.43 4.91 -22.11
C GLN A 4 -19.69 4.49 -20.84
N ILE A 5 -19.73 3.19 -20.53
CA ILE A 5 -18.98 2.63 -19.41
C ILE A 5 -17.50 2.90 -19.69
N LYS A 6 -16.95 3.92 -19.03
CA LYS A 6 -15.52 4.18 -19.06
C LYS A 6 -14.85 3.15 -18.15
N HIS A 7 -14.05 2.29 -18.73
CA HIS A 7 -13.22 1.37 -17.99
C HIS A 7 -12.15 2.17 -17.24
N GLU A 8 -12.05 1.94 -15.94
CA GLU A 8 -11.09 2.62 -15.05
C GLU A 8 -10.59 1.63 -14.02
N CYS A 9 -9.40 1.88 -13.47
CA CYS A 9 -8.87 1.06 -12.39
C CYS A 9 -9.85 0.99 -11.21
N GLY A 10 -9.94 -0.19 -10.57
CA GLY A 10 -10.66 -0.38 -9.32
C GLY A 10 -9.70 -0.43 -8.15
N ILE A 11 -10.09 0.16 -7.02
CA ILE A 11 -9.33 0.15 -5.77
C ILE A 11 -10.20 -0.35 -4.63
N ALA A 12 -9.59 -1.05 -3.67
CA ALA A 12 -10.26 -1.58 -2.50
C ALA A 12 -9.38 -1.46 -1.26
N LEU A 13 -10.00 -1.14 -0.12
CA LEU A 13 -9.36 -1.11 1.19
C LEU A 13 -10.15 -1.96 2.17
N VAL A 14 -9.44 -2.80 2.92
CA VAL A 14 -9.98 -3.47 4.10
C VAL A 14 -9.10 -3.07 5.29
N HIS A 15 -9.72 -2.55 6.33
CA HIS A 15 -9.09 -2.28 7.61
C HIS A 15 -9.82 -3.06 8.71
N LEU A 16 -9.14 -4.02 9.29
CA LEU A 16 -9.65 -4.87 10.37
C LEU A 16 -9.33 -4.20 11.72
N LYS A 17 -10.32 -3.54 12.30
CA LYS A 17 -10.16 -2.73 13.54
C LYS A 17 -10.15 -3.54 14.84
N LYS A 18 -10.51 -4.82 14.79
CA LYS A 18 -10.44 -5.73 15.91
C LYS A 18 -9.24 -6.66 15.78
N PRO A 19 -8.76 -7.29 16.85
CA PRO A 19 -7.74 -8.34 16.76
C PRO A 19 -8.14 -9.42 15.75
N LEU A 20 -7.18 -10.01 15.05
CA LEU A 20 -7.47 -10.96 13.97
C LEU A 20 -8.18 -12.23 14.47
N GLU A 21 -7.90 -12.63 15.73
CA GLU A 21 -8.63 -13.73 16.37
C GLU A 21 -10.14 -13.48 16.45
N PHE A 22 -10.58 -12.26 16.69
CA PHE A 22 -12.00 -11.92 16.72
C PHE A 22 -12.70 -12.32 15.43
N TYR A 23 -12.06 -12.07 14.28
CA TYR A 23 -12.64 -12.42 12.98
C TYR A 23 -12.68 -13.92 12.76
N THR A 24 -11.66 -14.64 13.22
CA THR A 24 -11.63 -16.11 13.17
C THR A 24 -12.72 -16.72 14.03
N GLN A 25 -12.87 -16.26 15.25
CA GLN A 25 -13.93 -16.75 16.17
C GLN A 25 -15.33 -16.44 15.63
N LYS A 26 -15.53 -15.21 15.13
CA LYS A 26 -16.86 -14.76 14.68
C LYS A 26 -17.26 -15.33 13.33
N TYR A 27 -16.34 -15.51 12.41
CA TYR A 27 -16.61 -15.87 11.01
C TYR A 27 -16.03 -17.23 10.59
N GLY A 28 -15.36 -17.92 11.49
CA GLY A 28 -14.83 -19.28 11.26
C GLY A 28 -13.60 -19.34 10.34
N SER A 29 -13.00 -18.19 9.99
CA SER A 29 -11.88 -18.17 9.05
C SER A 29 -10.79 -17.17 9.46
N HIS A 30 -9.55 -17.67 9.54
CA HIS A 30 -8.37 -16.82 9.69
C HIS A 30 -8.06 -16.00 8.41
N MET A 31 -8.69 -16.37 7.30
CA MET A 31 -8.57 -15.70 6.00
C MET A 31 -9.58 -14.58 5.80
N TYR A 32 -10.42 -14.27 6.78
CA TYR A 32 -11.56 -13.35 6.63
C TYR A 32 -11.23 -12.05 5.86
N GLY A 33 -10.15 -11.36 6.21
CA GLY A 33 -9.76 -10.13 5.53
C GLY A 33 -9.34 -10.36 4.07
N VAL A 34 -8.60 -11.44 3.82
CA VAL A 34 -8.16 -11.84 2.47
C VAL A 34 -9.37 -12.22 1.61
N ASP A 35 -10.32 -12.99 2.18
CA ASP A 35 -11.54 -13.40 1.48
C ASP A 35 -12.43 -12.20 1.16
N LYS A 36 -12.56 -11.24 2.09
CA LYS A 36 -13.27 -9.98 1.84
C LYS A 36 -12.64 -9.16 0.73
N MET A 37 -11.31 -9.06 0.73
CA MET A 37 -10.60 -8.35 -0.34
C MET A 37 -10.79 -9.04 -1.69
N PHE A 38 -10.73 -10.37 -1.74
CA PHE A 38 -11.03 -11.13 -2.96
C PHE A 38 -12.41 -10.77 -3.51
N LEU A 39 -13.44 -10.82 -2.68
CA LEU A 39 -14.81 -10.50 -3.09
C LEU A 39 -14.96 -9.06 -3.57
N MET A 40 -14.31 -8.09 -2.91
CA MET A 40 -14.33 -6.69 -3.33
C MET A 40 -13.65 -6.50 -4.69
N MET A 41 -12.54 -7.17 -4.94
CA MET A 41 -11.83 -7.10 -6.22
C MET A 41 -12.62 -7.80 -7.34
N GLU A 42 -13.24 -8.94 -7.07
CA GLU A 42 -14.11 -9.64 -8.04
C GLU A 42 -15.34 -8.78 -8.41
N LYS A 43 -15.93 -8.06 -7.47
CA LYS A 43 -17.02 -7.11 -7.76
C LYS A 43 -16.60 -5.95 -8.66
N GLN A 44 -15.31 -5.64 -8.67
CA GLN A 44 -14.73 -4.57 -9.50
C GLN A 44 -14.05 -5.11 -10.79
N LYS A 45 -14.13 -6.41 -11.06
CA LYS A 45 -13.45 -7.05 -12.19
C LYS A 45 -13.73 -6.37 -13.53
N ASN A 46 -14.97 -5.92 -13.76
CA ASN A 46 -15.35 -5.26 -14.99
C ASN A 46 -14.72 -3.87 -15.17
N ARG A 47 -14.15 -3.29 -14.11
CA ARG A 47 -13.45 -2.00 -14.19
C ARG A 47 -12.02 -2.15 -14.73
N GLY A 48 -11.34 -3.27 -14.42
CA GLY A 48 -9.97 -3.48 -14.86
C GLY A 48 -9.63 -4.96 -14.97
N GLN A 49 -9.18 -5.38 -16.16
CA GLN A 49 -8.87 -6.78 -16.49
C GLN A 49 -7.40 -7.01 -16.84
N ASP A 50 -6.59 -5.95 -16.94
CA ASP A 50 -5.21 -5.99 -17.43
C ASP A 50 -4.17 -6.22 -16.32
N GLY A 51 -4.64 -6.46 -15.11
CA GLY A 51 -3.79 -6.76 -13.98
C GLY A 51 -4.50 -6.63 -12.66
N ALA A 52 -3.95 -7.26 -11.64
CA ALA A 52 -4.42 -7.17 -10.27
C ALA A 52 -3.26 -7.18 -9.29
N GLY A 53 -3.45 -6.52 -8.17
CA GLY A 53 -2.47 -6.54 -7.10
C GLY A 53 -3.10 -6.42 -5.72
N PHE A 54 -2.40 -6.96 -4.77
CA PHE A 54 -2.78 -7.00 -3.38
C PHE A 54 -1.57 -6.67 -2.49
N ALA A 55 -1.78 -5.85 -1.50
CA ALA A 55 -0.84 -5.65 -0.41
C ALA A 55 -1.54 -5.85 0.93
N SER A 56 -0.83 -6.48 1.87
CA SER A 56 -1.26 -6.67 3.25
C SER A 56 -0.22 -6.11 4.20
N LEU A 57 -0.67 -5.41 5.21
CA LEU A 57 0.12 -4.71 6.20
C LEU A 57 -0.25 -5.21 7.58
N LYS A 58 0.77 -5.49 8.36
CA LYS A 58 0.66 -5.83 9.77
C LYS A 58 1.03 -4.61 10.59
N LEU A 59 0.21 -4.29 11.56
CA LEU A 59 0.43 -3.19 12.48
C LEU A 59 1.15 -3.70 13.76
N ASP A 60 1.77 -2.80 14.48
CA ASP A 60 2.33 -3.05 15.82
C ASP A 60 3.39 -4.18 15.88
N LEU A 61 4.20 -4.33 14.84
CA LEU A 61 5.30 -5.31 14.79
C LEU A 61 6.62 -4.74 15.35
N LYS A 62 7.46 -5.65 15.86
CA LYS A 62 8.80 -5.30 16.34
C LYS A 62 9.78 -5.09 15.18
N PRO A 63 10.82 -4.28 15.36
CA PRO A 63 11.93 -4.22 14.41
C PRO A 63 12.48 -5.61 14.10
N GLY A 64 12.67 -5.88 12.80
CA GLY A 64 13.07 -7.20 12.29
C GLY A 64 11.91 -8.06 11.79
N ASP A 65 10.70 -7.82 12.25
CA ASP A 65 9.51 -8.52 11.74
C ASP A 65 9.07 -7.94 10.40
N LYS A 66 8.67 -8.83 9.48
CA LYS A 66 8.16 -8.42 8.18
C LYS A 66 6.72 -7.95 8.31
N TYR A 67 6.49 -6.65 8.19
CA TYR A 67 5.19 -6.02 8.39
C TYR A 67 4.36 -5.88 7.11
N TYR A 68 4.95 -6.03 5.91
CA TYR A 68 4.19 -5.92 4.67
C TYR A 68 4.45 -7.08 3.72
N TYR A 69 3.42 -7.41 2.95
CA TYR A 69 3.43 -8.44 1.92
C TYR A 69 2.71 -7.91 0.68
N ARG A 70 3.26 -8.18 -0.50
CA ARG A 70 2.69 -7.75 -1.77
C ARG A 70 2.73 -8.86 -2.80
N VAL A 71 1.64 -9.01 -3.56
CA VAL A 71 1.54 -9.85 -4.75
C VAL A 71 0.88 -9.07 -5.88
N ARG A 72 1.39 -9.23 -7.09
CA ARG A 72 0.84 -8.62 -8.29
C ARG A 72 0.81 -9.65 -9.42
N SER A 73 -0.10 -9.47 -10.37
CA SER A 73 -0.20 -10.26 -11.60
C SER A 73 -0.75 -9.40 -12.73
N PHE A 74 -0.35 -9.70 -13.96
CA PHE A 74 -0.85 -9.06 -15.18
C PHE A 74 -1.32 -10.11 -16.22
N ASP A 75 -1.56 -11.34 -15.77
CA ASP A 75 -2.13 -12.40 -16.60
C ASP A 75 -3.66 -12.22 -16.79
N GLN A 76 -4.23 -13.01 -17.70
CA GLN A 76 -5.66 -12.91 -18.08
C GLN A 76 -6.64 -13.12 -16.91
N GLN A 77 -6.21 -13.85 -15.88
CA GLN A 77 -6.99 -14.08 -14.66
C GLN A 77 -6.27 -13.50 -13.44
N ALA A 78 -5.82 -12.25 -13.56
CA ALA A 78 -4.93 -11.62 -12.61
C ALA A 78 -5.42 -11.69 -11.15
N ILE A 79 -6.70 -11.46 -10.89
CA ILE A 79 -7.29 -11.55 -9.54
C ILE A 79 -7.10 -12.98 -8.99
N HIS A 80 -7.54 -13.99 -9.73
CA HIS A 80 -7.40 -15.39 -9.29
C HIS A 80 -5.95 -15.78 -9.10
N SER A 81 -5.06 -15.36 -9.98
CA SER A 81 -3.61 -15.61 -9.88
C SER A 81 -2.99 -14.99 -8.62
N VAL A 82 -3.40 -13.77 -8.28
CA VAL A 82 -2.97 -13.09 -7.04
C VAL A 82 -3.38 -13.89 -5.82
N PHE A 83 -4.67 -14.24 -5.70
CA PHE A 83 -5.17 -14.95 -4.53
C PHE A 83 -4.71 -16.41 -4.46
N LYS A 84 -4.51 -17.09 -5.59
CA LYS A 84 -3.87 -18.42 -5.64
C LYS A 84 -2.44 -18.37 -5.08
N LYS A 85 -1.66 -17.33 -5.43
CA LYS A 85 -0.29 -17.13 -4.90
C LYS A 85 -0.31 -16.85 -3.39
N ILE A 86 -1.29 -16.05 -2.91
CA ILE A 86 -1.47 -15.74 -1.48
C ILE A 86 -1.80 -17.04 -0.71
N ASN A 87 -2.83 -17.77 -1.12
CA ASN A 87 -3.25 -19.00 -0.48
C ASN A 87 -2.13 -20.06 -0.46
N LYS A 88 -1.38 -20.17 -1.57
CA LYS A 88 -0.23 -21.07 -1.62
C LYS A 88 0.82 -20.71 -0.55
N LYS A 89 1.15 -19.42 -0.40
CA LYS A 89 2.17 -18.98 0.58
C LYS A 89 1.69 -19.14 2.02
N ILE A 90 0.42 -18.88 2.31
CA ILE A 90 -0.16 -19.10 3.64
C ILE A 90 -0.14 -20.58 3.98
N ASN A 91 -0.63 -21.44 3.07
CA ASN A 91 -0.67 -22.89 3.30
C ASN A 91 0.73 -23.51 3.41
N GLN A 92 1.71 -23.02 2.64
CA GLN A 92 3.10 -23.46 2.77
C GLN A 92 3.66 -23.08 4.15
N PHE A 93 3.40 -21.88 4.62
CA PHE A 93 3.85 -21.42 5.94
C PHE A 93 3.23 -22.24 7.06
N ILE A 94 1.92 -22.47 7.03
CA ILE A 94 1.20 -23.30 8.04
C ILE A 94 1.80 -24.70 8.10
N LYS A 95 2.07 -25.31 6.94
CA LYS A 95 2.68 -26.65 6.87
C LYS A 95 4.13 -26.68 7.37
N SER A 96 4.94 -25.67 7.02
CA SER A 96 6.37 -25.63 7.40
C SER A 96 6.57 -25.41 8.91
N GLU A 97 5.74 -24.58 9.51
CA GLU A 97 5.82 -24.24 10.93
C GLU A 97 5.06 -25.21 11.84
N LYS A 98 4.40 -26.23 11.26
CA LYS A 98 3.57 -27.20 12.01
C LYS A 98 2.64 -26.53 13.01
N ILE A 99 1.92 -25.50 12.52
CA ILE A 99 1.05 -24.68 13.37
C ILE A 99 -0.24 -25.44 13.66
N ASP A 100 -0.41 -25.86 14.91
CA ASP A 100 -1.58 -26.60 15.39
C ASP A 100 -2.66 -25.69 15.99
N SER A 101 -2.33 -24.43 16.31
CA SER A 101 -3.26 -23.48 16.92
C SER A 101 -3.15 -22.07 16.33
N ILE A 102 -4.28 -21.39 16.25
CA ILE A 102 -4.38 -20.00 15.80
C ILE A 102 -4.19 -19.11 17.03
N SER A 103 -3.05 -18.45 17.11
CA SER A 103 -2.66 -17.54 18.18
C SER A 103 -2.27 -16.19 17.60
N ASP A 104 -2.02 -15.21 18.46
CA ASP A 104 -1.47 -13.89 18.05
C ASP A 104 -0.15 -14.08 17.27
N ASP A 105 0.71 -14.99 17.72
CA ASP A 105 1.98 -15.30 17.04
C ASP A 105 1.74 -15.91 15.65
N PHE A 106 0.70 -16.71 15.47
CA PHE A 106 0.27 -17.18 14.16
C PHE A 106 0.01 -16.03 13.18
N TYR A 107 -0.78 -15.03 13.59
CA TYR A 107 -1.07 -13.89 12.72
C TYR A 107 0.16 -13.03 12.46
N ARG A 108 1.01 -12.86 13.48
CA ARG A 108 2.23 -12.06 13.33
C ARG A 108 3.20 -12.66 12.32
N LYS A 109 3.33 -13.98 12.27
CA LYS A 109 4.26 -14.69 11.40
C LYS A 109 3.66 -15.04 10.04
N THR A 110 2.37 -15.40 9.97
CA THR A 110 1.76 -15.88 8.72
C THR A 110 1.75 -14.81 7.63
N PRO A 111 2.29 -15.06 6.44
CA PRO A 111 2.28 -14.13 5.32
C PRO A 111 0.85 -13.65 4.98
N PHE A 112 0.70 -12.40 4.59
CA PHE A 112 -0.56 -11.79 4.12
C PHE A 112 -1.70 -11.67 5.13
N LEU A 113 -1.61 -12.24 6.32
CA LEU A 113 -2.60 -12.03 7.38
C LEU A 113 -2.25 -10.75 8.14
N GLY A 114 -2.73 -9.61 7.66
CA GLY A 114 -2.51 -8.29 8.25
C GLY A 114 -3.84 -7.59 8.54
N GLN A 115 -3.75 -6.47 9.25
CA GLN A 115 -4.92 -5.67 9.64
C GLN A 115 -5.36 -4.72 8.51
N VAL A 116 -4.42 -4.22 7.69
CA VAL A 116 -4.73 -3.33 6.57
C VAL A 116 -4.39 -4.01 5.25
N MET A 117 -5.31 -3.97 4.31
CA MET A 117 -5.14 -4.58 3.00
C MET A 117 -5.56 -3.60 1.90
N LEU A 118 -4.74 -3.49 0.86
CA LEU A 118 -5.02 -2.72 -0.34
C LEU A 118 -5.14 -3.65 -1.54
N GLY A 119 -6.23 -3.51 -2.28
CA GLY A 119 -6.49 -4.21 -3.53
C GLY A 119 -6.57 -3.25 -4.71
N HIS A 120 -6.14 -3.71 -5.88
CA HIS A 120 -6.20 -2.94 -7.11
C HIS A 120 -6.48 -3.86 -8.29
N VAL A 121 -7.38 -3.44 -9.17
CA VAL A 121 -7.59 -4.04 -10.49
C VAL A 121 -7.26 -2.99 -11.55
N ARG A 122 -6.37 -3.36 -12.48
CA ARG A 122 -5.80 -2.45 -13.47
C ARG A 122 -6.62 -2.45 -14.74
N TYR A 123 -6.91 -1.26 -15.24
CA TYR A 123 -7.26 -1.01 -16.64
C TYR A 123 -6.10 -0.30 -17.32
N GLY A 124 -5.53 -0.93 -18.33
CA GLY A 124 -4.34 -0.43 -19.02
C GLY A 124 -4.69 0.58 -20.11
N THR A 125 -4.89 1.84 -19.76
CA THR A 125 -5.06 2.93 -20.73
C THR A 125 -3.74 3.41 -21.30
N TYR A 126 -2.65 3.23 -20.58
CA TYR A 126 -1.31 3.69 -20.93
C TYR A 126 -0.24 2.68 -20.55
N GLY A 127 0.79 2.55 -21.38
CA GLY A 127 1.96 1.72 -21.09
C GLY A 127 1.82 0.25 -21.49
N LYS A 128 2.97 -0.42 -21.52
CA LYS A 128 3.06 -1.86 -21.83
C LYS A 128 2.39 -2.68 -20.73
N ASN A 129 1.82 -3.83 -21.09
CA ASN A 129 1.35 -4.81 -20.09
C ASN A 129 2.57 -5.39 -19.36
N SER A 130 2.94 -4.73 -18.26
CA SER A 130 4.05 -5.19 -17.42
C SER A 130 3.71 -5.05 -15.94
N ILE A 131 4.40 -5.81 -15.13
CA ILE A 131 4.16 -5.89 -13.69
C ILE A 131 4.45 -4.57 -12.96
N GLU A 132 5.29 -3.72 -13.53
CA GLU A 132 5.69 -2.42 -12.99
C GLU A 132 4.49 -1.50 -12.80
N TYR A 133 3.55 -1.53 -13.76
CA TYR A 133 2.34 -0.71 -13.76
C TYR A 133 1.18 -1.28 -12.93
N VAL A 134 1.35 -2.44 -12.32
CA VAL A 134 0.30 -3.04 -11.49
C VAL A 134 0.47 -2.56 -10.04
N HIS A 135 -0.56 -1.90 -9.51
CA HIS A 135 -0.58 -1.48 -8.12
C HIS A 135 -0.92 -2.65 -7.16
N PRO A 136 -0.65 -2.53 -5.86
CA PRO A 136 0.00 -1.42 -5.16
C PRO A 136 1.47 -1.26 -5.51
N VAL A 137 1.91 -0.01 -5.69
CA VAL A 137 3.32 0.35 -5.78
C VAL A 137 3.85 0.69 -4.40
N MET A 138 5.18 0.66 -4.24
CA MET A 138 5.79 0.85 -2.93
C MET A 138 7.14 1.57 -3.03
N ARG A 139 7.32 2.53 -2.15
CA ARG A 139 8.59 3.16 -1.82
C ARG A 139 9.10 2.58 -0.51
N GLN A 140 10.28 1.98 -0.53
CA GLN A 140 10.90 1.33 0.64
C GLN A 140 12.08 2.14 1.19
N ASN A 141 12.14 2.20 2.50
CA ASN A 141 13.24 2.79 3.26
C ASN A 141 13.46 1.98 4.55
N ASN A 142 14.69 1.97 5.09
CA ASN A 142 15.00 1.36 6.39
C ASN A 142 14.33 2.10 7.57
N TRP A 143 13.95 3.36 7.35
CA TRP A 143 13.12 4.10 8.30
C TRP A 143 11.67 3.85 7.96
N MET A 144 10.96 3.15 8.82
CA MET A 144 9.57 2.75 8.61
C MET A 144 8.67 3.95 8.27
N ASN A 145 8.87 5.08 8.95
CA ASN A 145 8.16 6.34 8.74
C ASN A 145 8.37 6.99 7.36
N ARG A 146 9.26 6.45 6.52
CA ARG A 146 9.49 6.90 5.14
C ARG A 146 8.96 5.94 4.07
N ASN A 147 8.35 4.85 4.51
CA ASN A 147 7.75 3.89 3.60
C ASN A 147 6.38 4.39 3.13
N LEU A 148 6.10 4.17 1.84
CA LEU A 148 4.82 4.49 1.23
C LEU A 148 4.33 3.29 0.43
N ILE A 149 3.05 3.00 0.53
CA ILE A 149 2.35 2.06 -0.34
C ILE A 149 1.17 2.82 -0.96
N LEU A 150 1.06 2.75 -2.27
CA LEU A 150 0.08 3.50 -3.03
C LEU A 150 -0.64 2.59 -4.02
N ALA A 151 -1.95 2.70 -4.05
CA ALA A 151 -2.80 2.11 -5.09
C ALA A 151 -3.84 3.14 -5.52
N GLY A 152 -4.06 3.29 -6.82
CA GLY A 152 -5.01 4.30 -7.27
C GLY A 152 -5.33 4.21 -8.75
N ASN A 153 -6.29 5.00 -9.13
CA ASN A 153 -6.57 5.38 -10.51
C ASN A 153 -6.02 6.80 -10.71
N PHE A 154 -5.13 6.97 -11.67
CA PHE A 154 -4.49 8.24 -11.96
C PHE A 154 -4.61 8.54 -13.45
N ASN A 155 -4.93 9.78 -13.77
CA ASN A 155 -4.95 10.33 -15.12
C ASN A 155 -4.48 11.78 -15.03
N MET A 156 -3.17 11.96 -14.95
CA MET A 156 -2.55 13.27 -14.78
C MET A 156 -2.30 13.91 -16.15
N THR A 157 -2.77 15.14 -16.33
CA THR A 157 -2.59 15.89 -17.59
C THR A 157 -1.19 16.49 -17.69
N ASN A 158 -0.51 16.70 -16.56
CA ASN A 158 0.80 17.33 -16.47
C ASN A 158 1.88 16.44 -15.85
N ASN A 159 1.82 15.12 -16.09
CA ASN A 159 2.78 14.16 -15.53
C ASN A 159 4.24 14.51 -15.85
N ASP A 160 4.52 14.95 -17.07
CA ASP A 160 5.89 15.30 -17.51
C ASP A 160 6.46 16.47 -16.73
N GLU A 161 5.68 17.53 -16.49
CA GLU A 161 6.09 18.67 -15.67
C GLU A 161 6.37 18.27 -14.22
N LEU A 162 5.51 17.39 -13.67
CA LEU A 162 5.67 16.88 -12.32
C LEU A 162 6.94 16.02 -12.20
N PHE A 163 7.18 15.16 -13.19
CA PHE A 163 8.38 14.33 -13.26
C PHE A 163 9.65 15.19 -13.36
N GLU A 164 9.69 16.17 -14.25
CA GLU A 164 10.81 17.11 -14.35
C GLU A 164 11.05 17.86 -13.03
N SER A 165 9.98 18.20 -12.31
CA SER A 165 10.11 18.84 -11.00
C SER A 165 10.84 17.97 -9.99
N LEU A 166 10.67 16.63 -10.03
CA LEU A 166 11.41 15.68 -9.20
C LEU A 166 12.88 15.61 -9.59
N VAL A 167 13.17 15.58 -10.90
CA VAL A 167 14.54 15.59 -11.41
C VAL A 167 15.28 16.88 -10.98
N LYS A 168 14.62 18.03 -11.05
CA LYS A 168 15.18 19.33 -10.57
C LYS A 168 15.44 19.35 -9.06
N LEU A 169 14.75 18.50 -8.28
CA LEU A 169 15.00 18.28 -6.85
C LEU A 169 16.13 17.28 -6.58
N GLY A 170 16.83 16.80 -7.62
CA GLY A 170 17.91 15.83 -7.52
C GLY A 170 17.46 14.38 -7.36
N GLN A 171 16.18 14.09 -7.61
CA GLN A 171 15.69 12.72 -7.60
C GLN A 171 15.92 12.02 -8.93
N HIS A 172 15.97 10.69 -8.91
CA HIS A 172 16.10 9.86 -10.10
C HIS A 172 15.03 8.75 -10.10
N PRO A 173 13.75 9.09 -10.38
CA PRO A 173 12.69 8.09 -10.44
C PRO A 173 12.99 7.07 -11.55
N ARG A 174 12.70 5.80 -11.28
CA ARG A 174 13.02 4.69 -12.21
C ARG A 174 12.13 4.65 -13.43
N GLU A 175 10.92 5.18 -13.32
CA GLU A 175 9.88 5.13 -14.33
C GLU A 175 9.12 6.45 -14.39
N GLN A 176 8.76 6.85 -15.60
CA GLN A 176 7.97 8.04 -15.88
C GLN A 176 6.49 7.67 -16.02
N SER A 177 5.87 7.27 -14.91
CA SER A 177 4.42 7.01 -14.83
C SER A 177 3.77 7.92 -13.79
N ASP A 178 2.50 8.24 -13.99
CA ASP A 178 1.70 9.06 -13.08
C ASP A 178 1.85 8.61 -11.63
N THR A 179 1.68 7.30 -11.42
CA THR A 179 1.71 6.70 -10.09
C THR A 179 3.07 6.84 -9.42
N ILE A 180 4.16 6.58 -10.14
CA ILE A 180 5.52 6.69 -9.60
C ILE A 180 5.84 8.16 -9.35
N THR A 181 5.52 9.05 -10.28
CA THR A 181 5.71 10.49 -10.12
C THR A 181 4.99 11.02 -8.88
N ILE A 182 3.72 10.63 -8.68
CA ILE A 182 2.93 11.03 -7.50
C ILE A 182 3.52 10.42 -6.23
N MET A 183 3.86 9.13 -6.23
CA MET A 183 4.45 8.46 -5.07
C MET A 183 5.77 9.11 -4.64
N GLU A 184 6.66 9.39 -5.55
CA GLU A 184 7.95 10.02 -5.23
C GLU A 184 7.78 11.48 -4.79
N LYS A 185 6.79 12.19 -5.33
CA LYS A 185 6.47 13.54 -4.87
C LYS A 185 5.91 13.56 -3.44
N ILE A 186 5.03 12.63 -3.09
CA ILE A 186 4.59 12.42 -1.70
C ILE A 186 5.77 12.03 -0.82
N GLY A 187 6.61 11.10 -1.29
CA GLY A 187 7.81 10.63 -0.59
C GLY A 187 8.79 11.75 -0.26
N HIS A 188 9.00 12.70 -1.19
CA HIS A 188 9.85 13.87 -0.96
C HIS A 188 9.36 14.72 0.24
N PHE A 189 8.07 15.01 0.30
CA PHE A 189 7.52 15.81 1.40
C PHE A 189 7.41 15.02 2.71
N LEU A 190 7.18 13.71 2.63
CA LEU A 190 7.26 12.80 3.77
C LEU A 190 8.68 12.81 4.37
N ASP A 191 9.71 12.64 3.54
CA ASP A 191 11.10 12.70 3.99
C ASP A 191 11.43 14.04 4.65
N SER A 192 10.96 15.13 4.06
CA SER A 192 11.15 16.48 4.61
C SER A 192 10.50 16.64 5.99
N GLU A 193 9.29 16.10 6.18
CA GLU A 193 8.58 16.16 7.47
C GLU A 193 9.24 15.26 8.52
N VAL A 194 9.66 14.04 8.14
CA VAL A 194 10.42 13.13 9.01
C VAL A 194 11.73 13.77 9.47
N ILE A 195 12.49 14.40 8.55
CA ILE A 195 13.74 15.10 8.89
C ILE A 195 13.47 16.29 9.83
N SER A 196 12.40 17.04 9.60
CA SER A 196 12.02 18.16 10.45
C SER A 196 11.73 17.70 11.88
N ASN A 197 10.90 16.66 12.03
CA ASN A 197 10.57 16.08 13.34
C ASN A 197 11.81 15.47 14.01
N TYR A 198 12.66 14.76 13.26
CA TYR A 198 13.92 14.24 13.78
C TYR A 198 14.81 15.35 14.37
N LYS A 199 15.01 16.45 13.65
CA LYS A 199 15.77 17.61 14.15
C LYS A 199 15.15 18.22 15.40
N LYS A 200 13.81 18.33 15.45
CA LYS A 200 13.06 18.83 16.62
C LYS A 200 13.30 17.96 17.85
N PHE A 201 13.15 16.64 17.73
CA PHE A 201 13.32 15.73 18.88
C PHE A 201 14.78 15.57 19.29
N LYS A 202 15.72 15.58 18.34
CA LYS A 202 17.17 15.61 18.65
C LYS A 202 17.55 16.81 19.52
N ARG A 203 17.01 18.01 19.23
CA ARG A 203 17.25 19.21 20.05
C ARG A 203 16.66 19.11 21.46
N LYS A 204 15.64 18.29 21.65
CA LYS A 204 15.04 17.98 22.94
C LYS A 204 15.74 16.88 23.72
N GLY A 205 16.84 16.35 23.21
CA GLY A 205 17.61 15.29 23.86
C GLY A 205 17.03 13.88 23.78
N VAL A 206 16.03 13.66 22.88
CA VAL A 206 15.42 12.33 22.71
C VAL A 206 16.46 11.35 22.14
N SER A 207 16.51 10.13 22.66
CA SER A 207 17.38 9.08 22.18
C SER A 207 17.03 8.66 20.76
N LYS A 208 18.00 8.13 19.99
CA LYS A 208 17.74 7.71 18.61
C LYS A 208 16.75 6.53 18.52
N SER A 209 16.73 5.67 19.53
CA SER A 209 15.80 4.52 19.64
C SER A 209 14.36 4.95 19.84
N ASP A 210 14.14 6.05 20.56
CA ASP A 210 12.81 6.53 20.91
C ASP A 210 12.22 7.52 19.89
N MET A 211 13.04 7.95 18.92
CA MET A 211 12.60 8.90 17.88
C MET A 211 11.54 8.34 16.91
N PRO A 212 11.63 7.09 16.42
CA PRO A 212 10.69 6.59 15.42
C PRO A 212 9.21 6.69 15.85
N PRO A 213 8.78 6.20 17.03
CA PRO A 213 7.40 6.33 17.46
C PRO A 213 6.98 7.80 17.66
N LEU A 214 7.86 8.66 18.19
CA LEU A 214 7.56 10.08 18.36
C LEU A 214 7.44 10.83 17.02
N ILE A 215 8.26 10.49 16.03
CA ILE A 215 8.11 11.03 14.67
C ILE A 215 6.78 10.58 14.11
N GLU A 216 6.47 9.33 14.29
CA GLU A 216 5.24 8.69 13.87
C GLU A 216 4.01 9.46 14.37
N GLU A 217 3.89 9.69 15.65
CA GLU A 217 2.80 10.43 16.28
C GLU A 217 2.70 11.90 15.85
N ASN A 218 3.80 12.46 15.35
CA ASN A 218 3.90 13.87 14.97
C ASN A 218 3.97 14.12 13.46
N LEU A 219 3.69 13.10 12.62
CA LEU A 219 3.61 13.28 11.17
C LEU A 219 2.32 14.02 10.80
N ASP A 220 2.46 15.17 10.18
CA ASP A 220 1.34 15.93 9.62
C ASP A 220 1.07 15.46 8.18
N ILE A 221 0.26 14.40 8.04
CA ILE A 221 -0.11 13.82 6.75
C ILE A 221 -0.87 14.83 5.89
N GLN A 222 -1.74 15.63 6.48
CA GLN A 222 -2.50 16.66 5.77
C GLN A 222 -1.55 17.69 5.12
N LYS A 223 -0.57 18.16 5.85
CA LYS A 223 0.47 19.07 5.35
C LYS A 223 1.30 18.44 4.24
N ILE A 224 1.68 17.16 4.39
CA ILE A 224 2.42 16.41 3.38
C ILE A 224 1.60 16.34 2.09
N LEU A 225 0.34 15.91 2.16
CA LEU A 225 -0.53 15.80 0.99
C LEU A 225 -0.80 17.16 0.34
N LYS A 226 -1.08 18.20 1.12
CA LYS A 226 -1.28 19.58 0.62
C LYS A 226 -0.07 20.11 -0.13
N LYS A 227 1.15 19.80 0.32
CA LYS A 227 2.38 20.18 -0.38
C LYS A 227 2.61 19.34 -1.64
N SER A 228 2.34 18.05 -1.57
CA SER A 228 2.55 17.11 -2.67
C SER A 228 1.60 17.38 -3.83
N SER A 229 0.33 17.65 -3.54
CA SER A 229 -0.71 17.89 -4.55
C SER A 229 -0.63 19.27 -5.19
N LYS A 230 0.28 20.13 -4.72
CA LYS A 230 0.50 21.42 -5.35
C LYS A 230 0.92 21.25 -6.81
N LYS A 231 0.18 21.81 -7.73
CA LYS A 231 0.33 21.69 -9.18
C LYS A 231 -0.08 20.33 -9.77
N TRP A 232 -0.78 19.48 -9.05
CA TRP A 232 -1.40 18.31 -9.68
C TRP A 232 -2.58 18.79 -10.54
N ASP A 233 -2.58 18.35 -11.78
CA ASP A 233 -3.66 18.59 -12.73
C ASP A 233 -4.12 17.25 -13.32
N GLY A 234 -5.44 17.03 -13.36
CA GLY A 234 -6.04 15.77 -13.81
C GLY A 234 -6.98 15.13 -12.80
N GLY A 235 -7.42 13.92 -13.12
CA GLY A 235 -8.30 13.10 -12.28
C GLY A 235 -7.51 12.04 -11.51
N TYR A 236 -7.76 11.91 -10.22
CA TYR A 236 -7.13 10.86 -9.43
C TYR A 236 -7.98 10.45 -8.23
N ALA A 237 -7.90 9.16 -7.90
CA ALA A 237 -8.43 8.59 -6.66
C ALA A 237 -7.46 7.53 -6.19
N CYS A 238 -6.97 7.63 -4.95
CA CYS A 238 -5.96 6.70 -4.45
C CYS A 238 -6.14 6.35 -2.98
N LEU A 239 -5.56 5.21 -2.63
CA LEU A 239 -5.35 4.75 -1.27
C LEU A 239 -3.86 4.82 -0.98
N LEU A 240 -3.51 5.47 0.12
CA LEU A 240 -2.16 5.65 0.57
C LEU A 240 -2.00 5.01 1.95
N TYR A 241 -0.93 4.25 2.13
CA TYR A 241 -0.45 3.85 3.45
C TYR A 241 0.96 4.39 3.65
N THR A 242 1.18 5.00 4.79
CA THR A 242 2.51 5.26 5.34
C THR A 242 2.52 4.83 6.81
N SER A 243 3.66 4.43 7.33
CA SER A 243 3.75 4.22 8.77
C SER A 243 3.95 5.58 9.47
N PRO A 244 3.11 5.92 10.43
CA PRO A 244 2.07 5.08 11.02
C PRO A 244 0.76 5.10 10.26
N SER A 245 -0.01 4.05 10.40
CA SER A 245 -1.45 4.15 10.14
C SER A 245 -2.06 5.06 11.22
N PRO A 246 -2.91 6.03 10.90
CA PRO A 246 -3.61 6.78 11.92
C PRO A 246 -4.31 5.77 12.85
N ARG A 247 -3.95 5.80 14.11
CA ARG A 247 -4.78 5.19 15.14
C ARG A 247 -5.98 6.13 15.30
N ASP A 248 -7.17 5.60 15.05
CA ASP A 248 -8.43 6.33 15.35
C ASP A 248 -8.56 6.62 16.83
#